data_f54af6c491ae807af4f66ba857445f1e
#
_entry.id   f54af6c491ae807af4f66ba857445f1e
#
_cell.length_a   1.000
_cell.length_b   1.000
_cell.length_c   1.000
_cell.angle_alpha   90.00
_cell.angle_beta   90.00
_cell.angle_gamma   90.00
#
_symmetry.space_group_name_H-M   'P 1'
#
loop_
_entity.id
_entity.type
_entity.pdbx_description
1 polymer ?
#
loop_
_entity_poly.entity_id
_entity_poly.type
_entity_poly.pdbx_seq_one_letter_code
_entity_poly.pdbx_strand_id
1 'polypeptide(L)'
;GVDLDEKLARLEEERISFVCSDAVADDLPQKLSKFNENIMCIIDDCSHAWGDQRRTFEMLFPMLNSGGFYIIEDLECGSLGAYPNYPPKVLDAQVFWDYAMDRMKILRVSENRNQVNYRPFFNQLPPHIQALEKSIDMAFVVPGSIIFRKK
;
A
#
# COMPACT_ATOMS: atom_id res chain seq x y z
N GLY A 1 1.15 7.13 -14.95
CA GLY A 1 0.45 5.90 -14.63
C GLY A 1 1.31 4.67 -14.88
N VAL A 2 0.98 3.58 -14.23
CA VAL A 2 1.56 2.25 -14.43
C VAL A 2 0.44 1.29 -14.79
N ASP A 3 0.61 0.51 -15.85
CA ASP A 3 -0.38 -0.49 -16.27
C ASP A 3 0.29 -1.54 -17.16
N LEU A 4 -0.35 -2.71 -17.33
CA LEU A 4 0.06 -3.78 -18.24
C LEU A 4 -0.32 -3.52 -19.71
N ASP A 5 -1.34 -2.69 -19.95
CA ASP A 5 -1.81 -2.39 -21.30
C ASP A 5 -0.96 -1.30 -21.98
N GLU A 6 -0.04 -1.74 -22.84
CA GLU A 6 0.82 -0.84 -23.64
C GLU A 6 0.05 0.22 -24.44
N LYS A 7 -1.23 -0.03 -24.74
CA LYS A 7 -2.05 0.95 -25.49
C LYS A 7 -2.30 2.21 -24.69
N LEU A 8 -2.13 2.17 -23.37
CA LEU A 8 -2.28 3.34 -22.52
C LEU A 8 -1.14 4.36 -22.72
N ALA A 9 -0.01 3.98 -23.33
CA ALA A 9 1.06 4.90 -23.71
C ALA A 9 0.54 6.05 -24.61
N ARG A 10 -0.56 5.83 -25.36
CA ARG A 10 -1.22 6.88 -26.15
C ARG A 10 -1.79 8.04 -25.31
N LEU A 11 -1.93 7.85 -23.99
CA LEU A 11 -2.41 8.87 -23.06
C LEU A 11 -1.28 9.75 -22.52
N GLU A 12 -0.02 9.48 -22.93
CA GLU A 12 1.10 10.35 -22.55
C GLU A 12 0.93 11.75 -23.13
N GLU A 13 1.11 12.73 -22.28
CA GLU A 13 1.03 14.16 -22.57
C GLU A 13 2.15 14.88 -21.79
N GLU A 14 2.26 16.21 -21.96
CA GLU A 14 3.32 17.00 -21.28
C GLU A 14 3.39 16.73 -19.76
N ARG A 15 2.24 16.46 -19.13
CA ARG A 15 2.12 16.23 -17.67
C ARG A 15 1.74 14.81 -17.30
N ILE A 16 1.57 13.93 -18.26
CA ILE A 16 1.15 12.55 -18.07
C ILE A 16 2.20 11.62 -18.66
N SER A 17 2.82 10.81 -17.82
CA SER A 17 3.75 9.77 -18.24
C SER A 17 3.19 8.39 -17.97
N PHE A 18 3.57 7.44 -18.81
CA PHE A 18 3.16 6.05 -18.71
C PHE A 18 4.39 5.12 -18.53
N VAL A 19 4.21 4.09 -17.73
CA VAL A 19 5.17 3.00 -17.55
C VAL A 19 4.43 1.69 -17.76
N CYS A 20 4.73 0.98 -18.84
CA CYS A 20 4.22 -0.37 -19.04
C CYS A 20 4.95 -1.33 -18.09
N SER A 21 4.25 -1.82 -17.08
CA SER A 21 4.80 -2.77 -16.11
C SER A 21 3.70 -3.42 -15.31
N ASP A 22 3.98 -4.65 -14.86
CA ASP A 22 3.23 -5.25 -13.78
C ASP A 22 3.49 -4.47 -12.47
N ALA A 23 2.41 -4.15 -11.74
CA ALA A 23 2.51 -3.41 -10.48
C ALA A 23 3.27 -4.18 -9.39
N VAL A 24 3.31 -5.52 -9.47
CA VAL A 24 4.04 -6.38 -8.53
C VAL A 24 5.43 -6.79 -9.02
N ALA A 25 5.89 -6.24 -10.14
CA ALA A 25 7.22 -6.54 -10.67
C ALA A 25 8.33 -5.98 -9.78
N ASP A 26 9.36 -6.78 -9.50
CA ASP A 26 10.50 -6.39 -8.64
C ASP A 26 11.26 -5.17 -9.17
N ASP A 27 11.25 -4.95 -10.48
CA ASP A 27 11.95 -3.84 -11.14
C ASP A 27 11.11 -2.56 -11.23
N LEU A 28 9.85 -2.58 -10.78
CA LEU A 28 8.97 -1.41 -10.85
C LEU A 28 9.54 -0.19 -10.11
N PRO A 29 10.11 -0.30 -8.88
CA PRO A 29 10.72 0.84 -8.21
C PRO A 29 11.85 1.46 -9.04
N GLN A 30 12.65 0.64 -9.74
CA GLN A 30 13.71 1.14 -10.62
C GLN A 30 13.13 1.88 -11.83
N LYS A 31 12.08 1.36 -12.46
CA LYS A 31 11.39 2.03 -13.58
C LYS A 31 10.79 3.37 -13.17
N LEU A 32 10.35 3.49 -11.92
CA LEU A 32 9.77 4.71 -11.36
C LEU A 32 10.80 5.66 -10.78
N SER A 33 12.09 5.27 -10.69
CA SER A 33 13.15 6.07 -10.03
C SER A 33 13.31 7.47 -10.63
N LYS A 34 13.03 7.65 -11.94
CA LYS A 34 13.06 8.95 -12.62
C LYS A 34 12.05 9.96 -12.08
N PHE A 35 11.03 9.50 -11.32
CA PHE A 35 10.02 10.35 -10.70
C PHE A 35 10.22 10.53 -9.19
N ASN A 36 11.25 9.89 -8.62
CA ASN A 36 11.39 9.67 -7.16
C ASN A 36 11.53 10.97 -6.34
N GLU A 37 11.96 12.06 -6.96
CA GLU A 37 12.18 13.33 -6.24
C GLU A 37 10.87 14.03 -5.83
N ASN A 38 9.72 13.62 -6.38
CA ASN A 38 8.48 14.37 -6.24
C ASN A 38 7.22 13.51 -6.06
N ILE A 39 7.33 12.27 -5.63
CA ILE A 39 6.14 11.41 -5.45
C ILE A 39 5.42 11.81 -4.16
N MET A 40 4.30 12.48 -4.28
CA MET A 40 3.47 12.93 -3.16
C MET A 40 2.21 12.08 -2.97
N CYS A 41 1.80 11.33 -3.99
CA CYS A 41 0.65 10.46 -3.90
C CYS A 41 0.83 9.23 -4.80
N ILE A 42 0.51 8.06 -4.26
CA ILE A 42 0.39 6.82 -5.00
C ILE A 42 -1.03 6.29 -4.77
N ILE A 43 -1.71 5.95 -5.84
CA ILE A 43 -3.01 5.29 -5.83
C ILE A 43 -2.79 3.89 -6.37
N ASP A 44 -3.08 2.89 -5.56
CA ASP A 44 -3.00 1.47 -5.88
C ASP A 44 -4.40 0.96 -6.20
N ASP A 45 -4.69 0.93 -7.48
CA ASP A 45 -5.92 0.45 -8.09
C ASP A 45 -5.58 -0.67 -9.09
N CYS A 46 -4.73 -1.63 -8.65
CA CYS A 46 -4.22 -2.67 -9.54
C CYS A 46 -5.08 -3.95 -9.51
N SER A 47 -4.51 -5.09 -9.14
CA SER A 47 -5.20 -6.39 -9.22
C SER A 47 -6.27 -6.61 -8.14
N HIS A 48 -6.35 -5.75 -7.12
CA HIS A 48 -7.19 -5.87 -5.92
C HIS A 48 -6.99 -7.16 -5.11
N ALA A 49 -6.00 -7.98 -5.48
CA ALA A 49 -5.60 -9.10 -4.66
C ALA A 49 -4.78 -8.58 -3.47
N TRP A 50 -5.18 -8.91 -2.26
CA TRP A 50 -4.53 -8.39 -1.04
C TRP A 50 -3.03 -8.67 -0.98
N GLY A 51 -2.58 -9.82 -1.51
CA GLY A 51 -1.15 -10.14 -1.59
C GLY A 51 -0.40 -9.18 -2.52
N ASP A 52 -1.01 -8.79 -3.62
CA ASP A 52 -0.44 -7.85 -4.58
C ASP A 52 -0.47 -6.43 -4.00
N GLN A 53 -1.60 -6.00 -3.42
CA GLN A 53 -1.72 -4.71 -2.72
C GLN A 53 -0.70 -4.57 -1.59
N ARG A 54 -0.46 -5.64 -0.82
CA ARG A 54 0.60 -5.66 0.18
C ARG A 54 1.97 -5.47 -0.46
N ARG A 55 2.27 -6.22 -1.53
CA ARG A 55 3.57 -6.18 -2.20
C ARG A 55 3.84 -4.81 -2.81
N THR A 56 2.87 -4.23 -3.52
CA THR A 56 2.97 -2.88 -4.09
C THR A 56 3.20 -1.85 -2.99
N PHE A 57 2.44 -1.94 -1.88
CA PHE A 57 2.62 -1.06 -0.74
C PHE A 57 4.05 -1.16 -0.15
N GLU A 58 4.54 -2.37 0.11
CA GLU A 58 5.89 -2.58 0.66
C GLU A 58 6.99 -2.03 -0.26
N MET A 59 6.80 -2.13 -1.59
CA MET A 59 7.76 -1.64 -2.57
C MET A 59 7.69 -0.13 -2.80
N LEU A 60 6.49 0.42 -2.88
CA LEU A 60 6.28 1.79 -3.39
C LEU A 60 6.08 2.83 -2.28
N PHE A 61 5.55 2.45 -1.11
CA PHE A 61 5.41 3.38 0.01
C PHE A 61 6.74 4.05 0.42
N PRO A 62 7.89 3.34 0.43
CA PRO A 62 9.19 3.97 0.67
C PRO A 62 9.57 5.07 -0.32
N MET A 63 9.03 5.04 -1.54
CA MET A 63 9.30 6.03 -2.59
C MET A 63 8.56 7.37 -2.39
N LEU A 64 7.52 7.39 -1.57
CA LEU A 64 6.81 8.62 -1.24
C LEU A 64 7.71 9.62 -0.52
N ASN A 65 7.52 10.89 -0.80
CA ASN A 65 8.08 11.96 0.01
C ASN A 65 7.42 12.03 1.39
N SER A 66 8.10 12.64 2.34
CA SER A 66 7.53 12.94 3.66
C SER A 66 6.24 13.75 3.51
N GLY A 67 5.19 13.37 4.24
CA GLY A 67 3.85 13.94 4.13
C GLY A 67 3.01 13.39 2.98
N GLY A 68 3.58 12.56 2.10
CA GLY A 68 2.88 11.94 0.97
C GLY A 68 1.89 10.86 1.39
N PHE A 69 0.98 10.51 0.48
CA PHE A 69 -0.11 9.57 0.70
C PHE A 69 0.01 8.34 -0.20
N TYR A 70 -0.29 7.18 0.36
CA TYR A 70 -0.53 5.93 -0.36
C TYR A 70 -1.96 5.50 -0.15
N ILE A 71 -2.70 5.34 -1.24
CA ILE A 71 -4.11 4.99 -1.24
C ILE A 71 -4.25 3.61 -1.86
N ILE A 72 -4.87 2.68 -1.14
CA ILE A 72 -5.22 1.35 -1.66
C ILE A 72 -6.72 1.32 -1.84
N GLU A 73 -7.17 1.07 -3.07
CA GLU A 73 -8.58 1.02 -3.43
C GLU A 73 -9.09 -0.42 -3.49
N ASP A 74 -10.41 -0.56 -3.52
CA ASP A 74 -11.13 -1.82 -3.73
C ASP A 74 -10.71 -2.98 -2.80
N LEU A 75 -10.52 -2.68 -1.54
CA LEU A 75 -10.14 -3.66 -0.52
C LEU A 75 -11.14 -4.80 -0.35
N GLU A 76 -12.40 -4.56 -0.62
CA GLU A 76 -13.47 -5.56 -0.59
C GLU A 76 -13.32 -6.62 -1.69
N CYS A 77 -12.66 -6.31 -2.80
CA CYS A 77 -12.45 -7.22 -3.90
C CYS A 77 -11.58 -8.41 -3.50
N GLY A 78 -10.63 -8.21 -2.60
CA GLY A 78 -9.79 -9.26 -2.03
C GLY A 78 -10.52 -10.12 -0.99
N SER A 79 -11.73 -9.76 -0.56
CA SER A 79 -12.49 -10.54 0.40
C SER A 79 -13.03 -11.83 -0.21
N LEU A 80 -13.15 -12.87 0.63
CA LEU A 80 -13.54 -14.21 0.23
C LEU A 80 -14.82 -14.21 -0.61
N GLY A 81 -14.71 -14.61 -1.88
CA GLY A 81 -15.83 -14.89 -2.76
C GLY A 81 -16.36 -13.71 -3.58
N ALA A 82 -15.86 -12.51 -3.41
CA ALA A 82 -16.30 -11.37 -4.22
C ALA A 82 -15.84 -11.49 -5.69
N TYR A 83 -14.64 -12.05 -5.89
CA TYR A 83 -14.07 -12.28 -7.22
C TYR A 83 -13.46 -13.69 -7.31
N PRO A 84 -14.15 -14.65 -7.97
CA PRO A 84 -13.68 -16.04 -8.07
C PRO A 84 -12.36 -16.18 -8.84
N ASN A 85 -11.97 -15.18 -9.61
CA ASN A 85 -10.72 -15.16 -10.38
C ASN A 85 -9.51 -14.65 -9.57
N TYR A 86 -9.74 -14.13 -8.37
CA TYR A 86 -8.69 -13.72 -7.44
C TYR A 86 -8.68 -14.69 -6.24
N PRO A 87 -8.12 -15.90 -6.42
CA PRO A 87 -7.98 -16.79 -5.28
C PRO A 87 -7.16 -16.06 -4.24
N PRO A 88 -7.64 -15.98 -3.00
CA PRO A 88 -6.84 -15.43 -1.95
C PRO A 88 -5.53 -16.23 -1.90
N LYS A 89 -4.39 -15.61 -2.14
CA LYS A 89 -3.11 -16.05 -1.58
C LYS A 89 -3.21 -15.74 -0.10
N VAL A 90 -4.01 -16.56 0.58
CA VAL A 90 -4.84 -16.23 1.73
C VAL A 90 -4.05 -15.77 2.95
N LEU A 91 -2.87 -16.32 3.18
CA LEU A 91 -2.12 -16.03 4.41
C LEU A 91 -1.42 -14.67 4.38
N ASP A 92 -0.82 -14.29 3.26
CA ASP A 92 -0.08 -13.03 3.18
C ASP A 92 -0.99 -11.82 3.11
N ALA A 93 -2.14 -11.97 2.47
CA ALA A 93 -3.14 -10.93 2.34
C ALA A 93 -3.88 -10.68 3.65
N GLN A 94 -4.25 -11.74 4.36
CA GLN A 94 -4.88 -11.65 5.68
C GLN A 94 -3.98 -10.90 6.66
N VAL A 95 -2.67 -11.19 6.66
CA VAL A 95 -1.70 -10.51 7.52
C VAL A 95 -1.63 -9.01 7.21
N PHE A 96 -1.68 -8.61 5.95
CA PHE A 96 -1.67 -7.18 5.59
C PHE A 96 -2.96 -6.48 6.02
N TRP A 97 -4.11 -7.11 5.82
CA TRP A 97 -5.40 -6.59 6.27
C TRP A 97 -5.45 -6.48 7.79
N ASP A 98 -5.06 -7.54 8.50
CA ASP A 98 -5.01 -7.54 9.96
C ASP A 98 -4.04 -6.47 10.47
N TYR A 99 -2.89 -6.33 9.82
CA TYR A 99 -1.91 -5.28 10.11
C TYR A 99 -2.51 -3.89 9.93
N ALA A 100 -3.17 -3.61 8.81
CA ALA A 100 -3.81 -2.33 8.56
C ALA A 100 -4.93 -2.04 9.56
N MET A 101 -5.75 -3.05 9.88
CA MET A 101 -6.83 -2.95 10.86
C MET A 101 -6.30 -2.78 12.29
N ASP A 102 -5.25 -3.49 12.66
CA ASP A 102 -4.61 -3.34 13.95
C ASP A 102 -3.94 -1.98 14.10
N ARG A 103 -3.31 -1.48 13.03
CA ARG A 103 -2.78 -0.11 13.00
C ARG A 103 -3.85 0.93 13.31
N MET A 104 -5.04 0.77 12.75
CA MET A 104 -6.16 1.67 13.04
C MET A 104 -6.66 1.56 14.47
N LYS A 105 -6.72 0.34 15.01
CA LYS A 105 -7.08 0.14 16.43
C LYS A 105 -6.10 0.86 17.33
N ILE A 106 -4.82 0.88 16.97
CA ILE A 106 -3.77 1.58 17.73
C ILE A 106 -3.95 3.08 17.67
N LEU A 107 -4.21 3.63 16.47
CA LEU A 107 -4.45 5.07 16.33
C LEU A 107 -5.67 5.51 17.14
N ARG A 108 -6.72 4.68 17.22
CA ARG A 108 -7.88 4.93 18.10
C ARG A 108 -7.55 4.85 19.58
N VAL A 109 -6.63 3.98 19.97
CA VAL A 109 -6.26 3.76 21.37
C VAL A 109 -5.17 4.76 21.81
N SER A 110 -4.39 5.33 20.90
CA SER A 110 -3.39 6.34 21.23
C SER A 110 -4.00 7.66 21.73
N GLU A 111 -5.30 7.88 21.51
CA GLU A 111 -6.03 8.95 22.20
C GLU A 111 -6.12 8.71 23.71
N ASN A 112 -6.03 7.46 24.16
CA ASN A 112 -5.90 7.06 25.55
C ASN A 112 -4.46 6.62 25.86
N ARG A 113 -3.57 7.56 25.99
CA ARG A 113 -2.09 7.43 26.05
C ARG A 113 -1.53 6.46 27.11
N ASN A 114 -2.32 5.79 27.91
CA ASN A 114 -1.84 5.12 29.12
C ASN A 114 -1.96 3.59 29.13
N GLN A 115 -2.45 2.87 28.12
CA GLN A 115 -2.81 1.47 28.33
C GLN A 115 -2.49 0.43 27.28
N VAL A 116 -1.83 0.72 26.15
CA VAL A 116 -1.47 -0.36 25.23
C VAL A 116 0.04 -0.49 25.08
N ASN A 117 0.58 -1.52 25.69
CA ASN A 117 1.96 -1.92 25.52
C ASN A 117 2.12 -2.62 24.15
N TYR A 118 2.24 -1.82 23.10
CA TYR A 118 2.28 -2.23 21.69
C TYR A 118 3.59 -2.90 21.29
N ARG A 119 4.63 -2.72 22.10
CA ARG A 119 5.99 -3.20 21.80
C ARG A 119 6.11 -4.69 21.57
N PRO A 120 5.38 -5.59 22.29
CA PRO A 120 5.56 -7.02 22.08
C PRO A 120 5.19 -7.49 20.68
N PHE A 121 4.09 -6.95 20.11
CA PHE A 121 3.65 -7.32 18.77
C PHE A 121 4.56 -6.72 17.69
N PHE A 122 4.90 -5.45 17.83
CA PHE A 122 5.81 -4.77 16.91
C PHE A 122 7.16 -5.47 16.79
N ASN A 123 7.73 -5.92 17.90
CA ASN A 123 9.02 -6.62 17.92
C ASN A 123 8.97 -8.01 17.26
N GLN A 124 7.78 -8.57 17.03
CA GLN A 124 7.60 -9.83 16.31
C GLN A 124 7.51 -9.65 14.80
N LEU A 125 7.31 -8.44 14.30
CA LEU A 125 7.26 -8.14 12.88
C LEU A 125 8.65 -8.32 12.22
N PRO A 126 8.71 -8.73 10.95
CA PRO A 126 9.94 -8.71 10.18
C PRO A 126 10.60 -7.32 10.18
N PRO A 127 11.93 -7.21 10.18
CA PRO A 127 12.63 -5.93 10.28
C PRO A 127 12.22 -4.89 9.21
N HIS A 128 11.94 -5.33 7.98
CA HIS A 128 11.50 -4.44 6.91
C HIS A 128 10.08 -3.89 7.17
N ILE A 129 9.19 -4.69 7.74
CA ILE A 129 7.86 -4.24 8.16
C ILE A 129 7.95 -3.28 9.35
N GLN A 130 8.87 -3.54 10.30
CA GLN A 130 9.12 -2.60 11.39
C GLN A 130 9.61 -1.23 10.88
N ALA A 131 10.47 -1.23 9.84
CA ALA A 131 10.94 0.01 9.22
C ALA A 131 9.81 0.77 8.52
N LEU A 132 8.98 0.04 7.77
CA LEU A 132 7.79 0.57 7.11
C LEU A 132 6.83 1.19 8.13
N GLU A 133 6.52 0.45 9.18
CA GLU A 133 5.68 0.86 10.31
C GLU A 133 6.14 2.17 10.94
N LYS A 134 7.43 2.30 11.18
CA LYS A 134 8.02 3.53 11.75
C LYS A 134 7.86 4.74 10.83
N SER A 135 7.76 4.53 9.52
CA SER A 135 7.63 5.58 8.52
C SER A 135 6.17 6.01 8.27
N ILE A 136 5.19 5.29 8.81
CA ILE A 136 3.78 5.67 8.72
C ILE A 136 3.45 6.67 9.83
N ASP A 137 2.90 7.82 9.43
CA ASP A 137 2.39 8.85 10.35
C ASP A 137 0.93 8.56 10.73
N MET A 138 0.09 8.36 9.73
CA MET A 138 -1.34 8.12 9.89
C MET A 138 -1.83 7.04 8.94
N ALA A 139 -2.90 6.35 9.34
CA ALA A 139 -3.68 5.48 8.48
C ALA A 139 -5.17 5.79 8.66
N PHE A 140 -5.88 5.88 7.54
CA PHE A 140 -7.32 6.09 7.52
C PHE A 140 -7.98 4.93 6.78
N VAL A 141 -9.16 4.51 7.24
CA VAL A 141 -10.01 3.61 6.49
C VAL A 141 -11.31 4.34 6.15
N VAL A 142 -11.64 4.27 4.90
CA VAL A 142 -12.91 4.70 4.34
C VAL A 142 -13.56 3.49 3.67
N PRO A 143 -14.85 3.52 3.33
CA PRO A 143 -15.46 2.40 2.62
C PRO A 143 -14.65 2.05 1.36
N GLY A 144 -14.22 0.80 1.25
CA GLY A 144 -13.46 0.28 0.12
C GLY A 144 -11.97 0.64 0.07
N SER A 145 -11.46 1.53 0.90
CA SER A 145 -10.07 2.01 0.74
C SER A 145 -9.33 2.20 2.05
N ILE A 146 -8.00 2.08 2.00
CA ILE A 146 -7.08 2.50 3.06
C ILE A 146 -6.16 3.59 2.54
N ILE A 147 -5.94 4.61 3.36
CA ILE A 147 -5.04 5.72 3.06
C ILE A 147 -3.95 5.76 4.13
N PHE A 148 -2.70 5.64 3.72
CA PHE A 148 -1.54 5.81 4.58
C PHE A 148 -0.84 7.13 4.29
N ARG A 149 -0.41 7.84 5.33
CA ARG A 149 0.45 9.01 5.22
C ARG A 149 1.85 8.68 5.70
N LYS A 150 2.84 9.06 4.93
CA LYS A 150 4.26 8.94 5.30
C LYS A 150 4.66 10.10 6.25
N LYS A 151 5.51 9.81 7.25
CA LYS A 151 6.15 10.81 8.10
C LYS A 151 7.03 11.75 7.31
#